data_af57efca35267e172f086063273ea978
#
_entry.id   af57efca35267e172f086063273ea978
#
_cell.length_a   1.000
_cell.length_b   1.000
_cell.length_c   1.000
_cell.angle_alpha   90.00
_cell.angle_beta   90.00
_cell.angle_gamma   90.00
#
_symmetry.space_group_name_H-M   'P 1'
#
loop_
_entity.id
_entity.type
_entity.pdbx_description
1 polymer ?
#
loop_
_entity_poly.entity_id
_entity_poly.type
_entity_poly.pdbx_seq_one_letter_code
_entity_poly.pdbx_strand_id
1 'polypeptide(L)'
;MDVVDTPNPTPGASPGKAPDIMTGVATATAVDSGHAIPSVNRPNVTSVGTVIWLSSELMFFAALFAMYFTLRSVMGAEFWSEQAGSLNVPFSTANTAILVLSSLTCQLGVFAAERGDVKKLRFWFVITFMMGAIFIGGQVTEYVELVVHEGISLSSGPYGSAFYLTTGFHGLHVLGGLIAFLLVLGRTYAARRFTHEQATTAIVVSYYWHFVDVVWIGLFATIYLIQ
;
A
#
# COMPACT_ATOMS: atom_id res chain seq x y z
N MET A 1 86.07 -17.48 -39.09
CA MET A 1 85.73 -16.41 -40.01
C MET A 1 84.72 -15.52 -39.21
N ASP A 2 85.30 -14.79 -38.53
CA ASP A 2 85.37 -13.39 -38.18
C ASP A 2 84.01 -12.74 -37.84
N VAL A 3 83.89 -12.70 -36.53
CA VAL A 3 82.94 -11.84 -35.80
C VAL A 3 83.50 -10.45 -35.83
N VAL A 4 82.74 -9.48 -36.40
CA VAL A 4 83.03 -8.02 -36.27
C VAL A 4 82.14 -7.48 -35.20
N ASP A 5 82.76 -7.09 -34.14
CA ASP A 5 82.25 -6.35 -32.99
C ASP A 5 82.07 -4.89 -33.39
N THR A 6 80.90 -4.28 -33.16
CA THR A 6 80.69 -2.85 -33.32
C THR A 6 80.26 -2.22 -31.99
N PRO A 7 80.87 -1.13 -31.56
CA PRO A 7 80.68 -0.56 -30.23
C PRO A 7 79.44 0.31 -30.13
N ASN A 8 78.84 0.27 -28.97
CA ASN A 8 77.72 1.02 -28.49
C ASN A 8 78.07 2.54 -28.29
N PRO A 9 77.29 3.48 -28.81
CA PRO A 9 77.46 4.90 -28.54
C PRO A 9 76.80 5.35 -27.24
N THR A 10 77.53 6.09 -26.45
CA THR A 10 77.21 6.79 -25.21
C THR A 10 76.05 7.81 -25.36
N PRO A 11 75.28 8.06 -24.28
CA PRO A 11 74.09 8.95 -24.34
C PRO A 11 74.50 10.41 -24.31
N GLY A 12 73.97 11.14 -25.29
CA GLY A 12 74.12 12.62 -25.41
C GLY A 12 73.18 13.38 -24.50
N ALA A 13 73.66 14.53 -24.08
CA ALA A 13 73.08 15.48 -23.16
C ALA A 13 71.70 16.03 -23.59
N SER A 14 70.79 16.15 -22.64
CA SER A 14 69.50 16.79 -22.75
C SER A 14 69.62 18.32 -22.85
N PRO A 15 68.88 18.97 -23.77
CA PRO A 15 68.76 20.42 -23.77
C PRO A 15 67.78 20.91 -22.68
N GLY A 16 68.14 21.96 -22.00
CA GLY A 16 67.39 22.54 -20.88
C GLY A 16 65.98 22.95 -21.23
N LYS A 17 65.07 22.58 -20.38
CA LYS A 17 63.64 22.95 -20.41
C LYS A 17 63.51 24.34 -19.78
N ALA A 18 62.96 25.26 -20.52
CA ALA A 18 62.56 26.61 -20.05
C ALA A 18 61.50 26.51 -18.93
N PRO A 19 61.44 27.47 -18.00
CA PRO A 19 60.47 27.43 -16.91
C PRO A 19 59.11 27.83 -17.45
N ASP A 20 58.16 26.90 -17.40
CA ASP A 20 56.75 27.16 -17.62
C ASP A 20 56.19 27.93 -16.43
N ILE A 21 56.01 29.21 -16.64
CA ILE A 21 55.24 30.10 -15.76
C ILE A 21 53.77 30.00 -16.20
N MET A 22 52.93 29.79 -15.20
CA MET A 22 51.45 29.82 -15.28
C MET A 22 50.73 28.57 -15.85
N THR A 23 50.33 27.73 -14.94
CA THR A 23 48.91 27.40 -14.73
C THR A 23 48.80 26.71 -13.36
N GLY A 24 48.66 27.51 -12.33
CA GLY A 24 48.20 27.05 -11.00
C GLY A 24 46.69 26.73 -11.06
N VAL A 25 46.35 25.65 -11.70
CA VAL A 25 45.08 24.98 -11.40
C VAL A 25 45.29 24.24 -10.10
N ALA A 26 44.77 24.83 -9.02
CA ALA A 26 44.67 24.14 -7.74
C ALA A 26 43.83 22.90 -7.96
N THR A 27 44.49 21.76 -8.15
CA THR A 27 43.87 20.44 -7.95
C THR A 27 43.50 20.45 -6.48
N ALA A 28 42.23 20.72 -6.21
CA ALA A 28 41.62 20.43 -4.92
C ALA A 28 41.84 18.95 -4.67
N THR A 29 42.87 18.64 -3.88
CA THR A 29 43.01 17.34 -3.26
C THR A 29 41.71 17.11 -2.51
N ALA A 30 40.85 16.24 -3.01
CA ALA A 30 39.70 15.72 -2.28
C ALA A 30 40.31 15.19 -0.96
N VAL A 31 40.09 15.95 0.11
CA VAL A 31 40.31 15.46 1.46
C VAL A 31 39.32 14.30 1.59
N ASP A 32 39.84 13.09 1.48
CA ASP A 32 39.14 11.89 1.89
C ASP A 32 38.95 12.01 3.42
N SER A 33 37.93 12.79 3.77
CA SER A 33 37.39 12.77 5.11
C SER A 33 36.70 11.45 5.29
N GLY A 34 37.41 10.45 5.82
CA GLY A 34 36.92 9.14 6.23
C GLY A 34 35.86 9.20 7.34
N HIS A 35 35.00 10.21 7.30
CA HIS A 35 33.71 10.23 7.96
C HIS A 35 32.72 9.53 7.01
N ALA A 36 32.63 8.22 7.10
CA ALA A 36 31.44 7.51 6.66
C ALA A 36 30.26 8.21 7.34
N ILE A 37 29.53 9.04 6.58
CA ILE A 37 28.27 9.60 7.05
C ILE A 37 27.43 8.39 7.45
N PRO A 38 27.01 8.26 8.74
CA PRO A 38 26.16 7.15 9.14
C PRO A 38 25.03 7.08 8.13
N SER A 39 24.79 5.92 7.55
CA SER A 39 23.67 5.72 6.64
C SER A 39 22.42 6.06 7.44
N VAL A 40 21.95 7.30 7.32
CA VAL A 40 20.66 7.70 7.90
C VAL A 40 19.68 6.77 7.24
N ASN A 41 19.08 5.88 8.05
CA ASN A 41 18.04 4.95 7.61
C ASN A 41 16.84 5.79 7.16
N ARG A 42 16.91 6.30 5.92
CA ARG A 42 15.86 7.15 5.37
C ARG A 42 14.68 6.23 5.01
N PRO A 43 13.51 6.46 5.60
CA PRO A 43 12.33 5.70 5.22
C PRO A 43 12.10 5.88 3.71
N ASN A 44 11.61 4.82 3.07
CA ASN A 44 11.31 4.84 1.64
C ASN A 44 10.27 5.95 1.37
N VAL A 45 10.59 6.89 0.49
CA VAL A 45 9.72 8.04 0.13
C VAL A 45 8.32 7.57 -0.28
N THR A 46 8.23 6.44 -0.99
CA THR A 46 6.95 5.85 -1.39
C THR A 46 6.12 5.43 -0.17
N SER A 47 6.73 4.80 0.83
CA SER A 47 6.02 4.38 2.05
C SER A 47 5.56 5.59 2.87
N VAL A 48 6.39 6.63 2.99
CA VAL A 48 6.01 7.88 3.68
C VAL A 48 4.85 8.56 2.97
N GLY A 49 4.92 8.70 1.64
CA GLY A 49 3.84 9.26 0.83
C GLY A 49 2.54 8.47 0.99
N THR A 50 2.62 7.14 1.04
CA THR A 50 1.45 6.27 1.27
C THR A 50 0.83 6.52 2.63
N VAL A 51 1.62 6.63 3.70
CA VAL A 51 1.10 6.88 5.05
C VAL A 51 0.40 8.25 5.11
N ILE A 52 0.99 9.29 4.50
CA ILE A 52 0.37 10.63 4.44
C ILE A 52 -0.97 10.57 3.67
N TRP A 53 -1.01 9.88 2.54
CA TRP A 53 -2.25 9.69 1.78
C TRP A 53 -3.30 8.93 2.59
N LEU A 54 -2.95 7.81 3.23
CA LEU A 54 -3.86 7.04 4.08
C LEU A 54 -4.38 7.86 5.27
N SER A 55 -3.57 8.80 5.79
CA SER A 55 -4.02 9.72 6.85
C SER A 55 -5.13 10.65 6.35
N SER A 56 -5.09 11.10 5.09
CA SER A 56 -6.17 11.89 4.50
C SER A 56 -7.45 11.07 4.31
N GLU A 57 -7.32 9.80 3.90
CA GLU A 57 -8.47 8.89 3.79
C GLU A 57 -9.10 8.58 5.15
N LEU A 58 -8.28 8.49 6.20
CA LEU A 58 -8.77 8.34 7.58
C LEU A 58 -9.64 9.54 7.99
N MET A 59 -9.24 10.77 7.62
CA MET A 59 -10.06 11.97 7.89
C MET A 59 -11.39 11.94 7.14
N PHE A 60 -11.41 11.44 5.91
CA PHE A 60 -12.62 11.24 5.14
C PHE A 60 -13.59 10.28 5.85
N PHE A 61 -13.10 9.11 6.29
CA PHE A 61 -13.92 8.17 7.06
C PHE A 61 -14.35 8.73 8.42
N ALA A 62 -13.49 9.48 9.11
CA ALA A 62 -13.86 10.16 10.35
C ALA A 62 -15.04 11.11 10.16
N ALA A 63 -15.13 11.82 9.03
CA ALA A 63 -16.28 12.65 8.69
C ALA A 63 -17.56 11.82 8.48
N LEU A 64 -17.46 10.64 7.84
CA LEU A 64 -18.60 9.72 7.70
C LEU A 64 -19.08 9.17 9.05
N PHE A 65 -18.16 8.82 9.95
CA PHE A 65 -18.50 8.44 11.33
C PHE A 65 -19.18 9.59 12.07
N ALA A 66 -18.65 10.81 11.96
CA ALA A 66 -19.25 11.99 12.58
C ALA A 66 -20.67 12.24 12.07
N MET A 67 -20.89 12.12 10.76
CA MET A 67 -22.22 12.19 10.15
C MET A 67 -23.15 11.12 10.73
N TYR A 68 -22.70 9.86 10.80
CA TYR A 68 -23.49 8.75 11.33
C TYR A 68 -23.92 9.00 12.77
N PHE A 69 -23.01 9.37 13.67
CA PHE A 69 -23.32 9.63 15.07
C PHE A 69 -24.17 10.89 15.26
N THR A 70 -23.98 11.91 14.43
CA THR A 70 -24.83 13.12 14.47
C THR A 70 -26.28 12.77 14.11
N LEU A 71 -26.50 12.04 13.02
CA LEU A 71 -27.84 11.61 12.61
C LEU A 71 -28.48 10.72 13.67
N ARG A 72 -27.73 9.77 14.24
CA ARG A 72 -28.21 8.92 15.34
C ARG A 72 -28.64 9.75 16.55
N SER A 73 -27.87 10.76 16.93
CA SER A 73 -28.19 11.61 18.08
C SER A 73 -29.41 12.51 17.82
N VAL A 74 -29.62 12.97 16.59
CA VAL A 74 -30.76 13.81 16.22
C VAL A 74 -32.07 13.01 16.12
N MET A 75 -32.00 11.81 15.53
CA MET A 75 -33.18 10.97 15.31
C MET A 75 -33.59 10.18 16.56
N GLY A 76 -32.70 10.03 17.53
CA GLY A 76 -32.92 9.28 18.76
C GLY A 76 -32.50 7.80 18.63
N ALA A 77 -32.02 7.25 19.74
CA ALA A 77 -31.49 5.89 19.79
C ALA A 77 -32.57 4.82 19.53
N GLU A 78 -33.81 5.06 19.94
CA GLU A 78 -34.92 4.12 19.77
C GLU A 78 -35.26 3.92 18.28
N PHE A 79 -35.42 5.01 17.52
CA PHE A 79 -35.61 4.95 16.06
C PHE A 79 -34.43 4.23 15.37
N TRP A 80 -33.21 4.53 15.84
CA TRP A 80 -32.00 3.97 15.22
C TRP A 80 -31.86 2.48 15.43
N SER A 81 -32.16 1.99 16.65
CA SER A 81 -32.10 0.55 16.98
C SER A 81 -33.20 -0.26 16.28
N GLU A 82 -34.37 0.30 16.07
CA GLU A 82 -35.44 -0.32 15.31
C GLU A 82 -35.03 -0.58 13.86
N GLN A 83 -34.44 0.43 13.21
CA GLN A 83 -33.93 0.29 11.84
C GLN A 83 -32.73 -0.66 11.73
N ALA A 84 -31.83 -0.62 12.72
CA ALA A 84 -30.66 -1.50 12.79
C ALA A 84 -31.06 -2.97 13.03
N GLY A 85 -32.23 -3.23 13.63
CA GLY A 85 -32.75 -4.57 13.85
C GLY A 85 -33.05 -5.38 12.57
N SER A 86 -33.15 -4.71 11.42
CA SER A 86 -33.31 -5.37 10.12
C SER A 86 -32.00 -5.95 9.55
N LEU A 87 -30.85 -5.64 10.16
CA LEU A 87 -29.55 -6.13 9.69
C LEU A 87 -29.31 -7.60 10.10
N ASN A 88 -28.81 -8.39 9.14
CA ASN A 88 -28.42 -9.77 9.39
C ASN A 88 -27.03 -9.85 10.05
N VAL A 89 -26.97 -9.63 11.38
CA VAL A 89 -25.71 -9.59 12.15
C VAL A 89 -24.88 -10.88 11.99
N PRO A 90 -25.44 -12.11 12.05
CA PRO A 90 -24.66 -13.34 11.85
C PRO A 90 -23.99 -13.41 10.49
N PHE A 91 -24.69 -13.06 9.42
CA PHE A 91 -24.15 -13.03 8.05
C PHE A 91 -23.03 -12.01 7.90
N SER A 92 -23.28 -10.78 8.35
CA SER A 92 -22.30 -9.69 8.30
C SER A 92 -21.07 -9.97 9.17
N THR A 93 -21.24 -10.68 10.31
CA THR A 93 -20.11 -11.15 11.15
C THR A 93 -19.26 -12.17 10.40
N ALA A 94 -19.88 -13.16 9.73
CA ALA A 94 -19.14 -14.15 8.95
C ALA A 94 -18.37 -13.47 7.79
N ASN A 95 -19.03 -12.53 7.09
CA ASN A 95 -18.43 -11.78 6.02
C ASN A 95 -17.25 -10.91 6.50
N THR A 96 -17.40 -10.26 7.66
CA THR A 96 -16.34 -9.51 8.35
C THR A 96 -15.16 -10.41 8.73
N ALA A 97 -15.41 -11.62 9.24
CA ALA A 97 -14.36 -12.57 9.59
C ALA A 97 -13.51 -12.94 8.35
N ILE A 98 -14.15 -13.14 7.19
CA ILE A 98 -13.44 -13.40 5.94
C ILE A 98 -12.52 -12.22 5.58
N LEU A 99 -12.99 -10.99 5.68
CA LEU A 99 -12.21 -9.81 5.38
C LEU A 99 -11.01 -9.66 6.33
N VAL A 100 -11.22 -9.80 7.64
CA VAL A 100 -10.14 -9.72 8.64
C VAL A 100 -9.10 -10.83 8.46
N LEU A 101 -9.53 -12.05 8.15
CA LEU A 101 -8.61 -13.15 7.83
C LEU A 101 -7.81 -12.88 6.55
N SER A 102 -8.34 -12.10 5.60
CA SER A 102 -7.62 -11.69 4.40
C SER A 102 -6.40 -10.83 4.70
N SER A 103 -6.39 -10.07 5.80
CA SER A 103 -5.22 -9.34 6.29
C SER A 103 -4.04 -10.26 6.60
N LEU A 104 -4.29 -11.44 7.19
CA LEU A 104 -3.23 -12.42 7.46
C LEU A 104 -2.64 -12.96 6.16
N THR A 105 -3.49 -13.31 5.20
CA THR A 105 -3.02 -13.80 3.89
C THR A 105 -2.27 -12.72 3.11
N CYS A 106 -2.70 -11.47 3.19
CA CYS A 106 -1.99 -10.33 2.62
C CYS A 106 -0.58 -10.19 3.21
N GLN A 107 -0.44 -10.28 4.54
CA GLN A 107 0.84 -10.19 5.23
C GLN A 107 1.78 -11.34 4.87
N LEU A 108 1.27 -12.57 4.72
CA LEU A 108 2.06 -13.71 4.23
C LEU A 108 2.58 -13.48 2.80
N GLY A 109 1.78 -12.81 1.97
CA GLY A 109 2.19 -12.36 0.64
C GLY A 109 3.35 -11.34 0.69
N VAL A 110 3.29 -10.38 1.60
CA VAL A 110 4.38 -9.39 1.81
C VAL A 110 5.68 -10.09 2.24
N PHE A 111 5.61 -11.00 3.22
CA PHE A 111 6.78 -11.78 3.63
C PHE A 111 7.39 -12.61 2.50
N ALA A 112 6.56 -13.10 1.58
CA ALA A 112 7.05 -13.78 0.39
C ALA A 112 7.72 -12.80 -0.58
N ALA A 113 7.19 -11.59 -0.74
CA ALA A 113 7.78 -10.53 -1.56
C ALA A 113 9.16 -10.11 -1.05
N GLU A 114 9.30 -9.91 0.26
CA GLU A 114 10.56 -9.54 0.91
C GLU A 114 11.66 -10.62 0.74
N ARG A 115 11.25 -11.89 0.70
CA ARG A 115 12.14 -13.02 0.45
C ARG A 115 12.43 -13.27 -1.03
N GLY A 116 11.79 -12.51 -1.94
CA GLY A 116 11.91 -12.70 -3.38
C GLY A 116 11.18 -13.94 -3.93
N ASP A 117 10.32 -14.59 -3.12
CA ASP A 117 9.55 -15.76 -3.55
C ASP A 117 8.26 -15.34 -4.27
N VAL A 118 8.41 -15.09 -5.58
CA VAL A 118 7.31 -14.63 -6.43
C VAL A 118 6.15 -15.63 -6.51
N LYS A 119 6.43 -16.93 -6.41
CA LYS A 119 5.37 -17.96 -6.49
C LYS A 119 4.47 -17.89 -5.26
N LYS A 120 5.06 -17.77 -4.07
CA LYS A 120 4.29 -17.61 -2.83
C LYS A 120 3.59 -16.26 -2.75
N LEU A 121 4.22 -15.18 -3.21
CA LEU A 121 3.58 -13.87 -3.33
C LEU A 121 2.30 -13.96 -4.16
N ARG A 122 2.37 -14.52 -5.37
CA ARG A 122 1.19 -14.70 -6.25
C ARG A 122 0.11 -15.54 -5.58
N PHE A 123 0.48 -16.65 -4.97
CA PHE A 123 -0.45 -17.55 -4.30
C PHE A 123 -1.22 -16.83 -3.18
N TRP A 124 -0.51 -16.14 -2.27
CA TRP A 124 -1.15 -15.44 -1.16
C TRP A 124 -1.97 -14.24 -1.61
N PHE A 125 -1.50 -13.48 -2.59
CA PHE A 125 -2.25 -12.32 -3.12
C PHE A 125 -3.50 -12.74 -3.89
N VAL A 126 -3.50 -13.88 -4.57
CA VAL A 126 -4.71 -14.45 -5.18
C VAL A 126 -5.71 -14.86 -4.11
N ILE A 127 -5.28 -15.50 -3.02
CA ILE A 127 -6.16 -15.85 -1.90
C ILE A 127 -6.77 -14.57 -1.28
N THR A 128 -5.95 -13.56 -0.99
CA THR A 128 -6.42 -12.28 -0.45
C THR A 128 -7.45 -11.63 -1.38
N PHE A 129 -7.17 -11.60 -2.68
CA PHE A 129 -8.09 -11.10 -3.69
C PHE A 129 -9.42 -11.85 -3.69
N MET A 130 -9.41 -13.18 -3.64
CA MET A 130 -10.62 -13.99 -3.61
C MET A 130 -11.44 -13.74 -2.34
N MET A 131 -10.79 -13.62 -1.18
CA MET A 131 -11.47 -13.30 0.09
C MET A 131 -12.11 -11.91 0.05
N GLY A 132 -11.41 -10.90 -0.47
CA GLY A 132 -11.97 -9.57 -0.67
C GLY A 132 -13.12 -9.53 -1.67
N ALA A 133 -13.05 -10.32 -2.75
CA ALA A 133 -14.14 -10.43 -3.72
C ALA A 133 -15.38 -11.11 -3.11
N ILE A 134 -15.21 -12.14 -2.27
CA ILE A 134 -16.29 -12.76 -1.51
C ILE A 134 -16.93 -11.75 -0.57
N PHE A 135 -16.13 -10.94 0.13
CA PHE A 135 -16.63 -9.88 1.00
C PHE A 135 -17.51 -8.87 0.24
N ILE A 136 -17.06 -8.37 -0.92
CA ILE A 136 -17.86 -7.47 -1.76
C ILE A 136 -19.15 -8.15 -2.23
N GLY A 137 -19.09 -9.43 -2.63
CA GLY A 137 -20.27 -10.21 -2.98
C GLY A 137 -21.27 -10.29 -1.83
N GLY A 138 -20.80 -10.56 -0.61
CA GLY A 138 -21.63 -10.56 0.61
C GLY A 138 -22.27 -9.19 0.88
N GLN A 139 -21.51 -8.11 0.72
CA GLN A 139 -22.03 -6.75 0.90
C GLN A 139 -23.12 -6.39 -0.11
N VAL A 140 -22.93 -6.78 -1.38
CA VAL A 140 -23.96 -6.59 -2.42
C VAL A 140 -25.21 -7.41 -2.09
N THR A 141 -25.06 -8.64 -1.61
CA THR A 141 -26.20 -9.48 -1.20
C THR A 141 -26.99 -8.83 -0.07
N GLU A 142 -26.32 -8.29 0.95
CA GLU A 142 -26.94 -7.56 2.05
C GLU A 142 -27.69 -6.31 1.56
N TYR A 143 -27.11 -5.56 0.61
CA TYR A 143 -27.79 -4.41 0.01
C TYR A 143 -29.06 -4.79 -0.74
N VAL A 144 -29.03 -5.89 -1.51
CA VAL A 144 -30.20 -6.41 -2.21
C VAL A 144 -31.27 -6.84 -1.22
N GLU A 145 -30.91 -7.54 -0.15
CA GLU A 145 -31.83 -7.97 0.91
C GLU A 145 -32.52 -6.77 1.58
N LEU A 146 -31.76 -5.77 1.98
CA LEU A 146 -32.29 -4.55 2.61
C LEU A 146 -33.24 -3.76 1.68
N VAL A 147 -32.92 -3.66 0.39
CA VAL A 147 -33.76 -2.93 -0.56
C VAL A 147 -35.03 -3.71 -0.90
N VAL A 148 -34.93 -5.03 -1.11
CA VAL A 148 -36.05 -5.84 -1.60
C VAL A 148 -36.98 -6.27 -0.48
N HIS A 149 -36.47 -6.64 0.70
CA HIS A 149 -37.28 -7.18 1.81
C HIS A 149 -37.64 -6.12 2.84
N GLU A 150 -36.73 -5.20 3.16
CA GLU A 150 -36.95 -4.19 4.22
C GLU A 150 -37.35 -2.83 3.64
N GLY A 151 -37.25 -2.63 2.31
CA GLY A 151 -37.54 -1.33 1.67
C GLY A 151 -36.56 -0.21 2.06
N ILE A 152 -35.45 -0.54 2.71
CA ILE A 152 -34.41 0.42 3.12
C ILE A 152 -33.50 0.68 1.92
N SER A 153 -33.58 1.89 1.40
CA SER A 153 -32.74 2.36 0.29
C SER A 153 -31.98 3.62 0.68
N LEU A 154 -31.09 4.09 -0.19
CA LEU A 154 -30.34 5.34 0.01
C LEU A 154 -31.27 6.55 0.26
N SER A 155 -32.47 6.54 -0.29
CA SER A 155 -33.44 7.63 -0.20
C SER A 155 -34.58 7.38 0.80
N SER A 156 -34.59 6.24 1.51
CA SER A 156 -35.66 5.87 2.44
C SER A 156 -35.67 6.68 3.74
N GLY A 157 -34.57 7.36 4.06
CA GLY A 157 -34.47 8.19 5.26
C GLY A 157 -33.03 8.39 5.77
N PRO A 158 -32.87 9.07 6.92
CA PRO A 158 -31.54 9.37 7.46
C PRO A 158 -30.69 8.12 7.76
N TYR A 159 -31.33 7.05 8.27
CA TYR A 159 -30.64 5.78 8.54
C TYR A 159 -30.11 5.14 7.26
N GLY A 160 -30.97 4.95 6.24
CA GLY A 160 -30.58 4.38 4.95
C GLY A 160 -29.46 5.19 4.30
N SER A 161 -29.60 6.52 4.27
CA SER A 161 -28.58 7.41 3.73
C SER A 161 -27.23 7.24 4.46
N ALA A 162 -27.23 7.24 5.79
CA ALA A 162 -26.01 7.07 6.59
C ALA A 162 -25.37 5.70 6.38
N PHE A 163 -26.18 4.63 6.39
CA PHE A 163 -25.73 3.27 6.17
C PHE A 163 -25.07 3.10 4.80
N TYR A 164 -25.80 3.43 3.71
CA TYR A 164 -25.30 3.24 2.35
C TYR A 164 -24.12 4.15 1.99
N LEU A 165 -24.09 5.39 2.49
CA LEU A 165 -22.93 6.25 2.27
C LEU A 165 -21.68 5.68 2.96
N THR A 166 -21.81 5.30 4.21
CA THR A 166 -20.65 4.87 5.03
C THR A 166 -20.10 3.53 4.54
N THR A 167 -20.97 2.53 4.39
CA THR A 167 -20.58 1.19 3.93
C THR A 167 -20.28 1.17 2.42
N GLY A 168 -20.95 1.98 1.62
CA GLY A 168 -20.73 2.10 0.18
C GLY A 168 -19.36 2.70 -0.17
N PHE A 169 -18.99 3.81 0.49
CA PHE A 169 -17.65 4.36 0.30
C PHE A 169 -16.56 3.40 0.78
N HIS A 170 -16.81 2.68 1.87
CA HIS A 170 -15.90 1.61 2.28
C HIS A 170 -15.80 0.52 1.19
N GLY A 171 -16.91 0.04 0.66
CA GLY A 171 -16.94 -0.94 -0.43
C GLY A 171 -16.18 -0.48 -1.68
N LEU A 172 -16.25 0.82 -2.02
CA LEU A 172 -15.45 1.41 -3.11
C LEU A 172 -13.95 1.35 -2.81
N HIS A 173 -13.54 1.55 -1.56
CA HIS A 173 -12.13 1.41 -1.15
C HIS A 173 -11.67 -0.05 -1.20
N VAL A 174 -12.49 -0.99 -0.76
CA VAL A 174 -12.20 -2.43 -0.93
C VAL A 174 -12.02 -2.78 -2.42
N LEU A 175 -12.92 -2.29 -3.28
CA LEU A 175 -12.82 -2.50 -4.72
C LEU A 175 -11.53 -1.89 -5.31
N GLY A 176 -11.14 -0.69 -4.85
CA GLY A 176 -9.86 -0.06 -5.20
C GLY A 176 -8.67 -0.94 -4.81
N GLY A 177 -8.69 -1.54 -3.62
CA GLY A 177 -7.70 -2.51 -3.16
C GLY A 177 -7.65 -3.77 -4.04
N LEU A 178 -8.79 -4.31 -4.42
CA LEU A 178 -8.86 -5.46 -5.34
C LEU A 178 -8.24 -5.14 -6.70
N ILE A 179 -8.51 -3.95 -7.25
CA ILE A 179 -7.88 -3.48 -8.49
C ILE A 179 -6.36 -3.37 -8.31
N ALA A 180 -5.90 -2.84 -7.18
CA ALA A 180 -4.47 -2.75 -6.87
C ALA A 180 -3.81 -4.14 -6.80
N PHE A 181 -4.46 -5.14 -6.18
CA PHE A 181 -3.97 -6.53 -6.20
C PHE A 181 -3.87 -7.09 -7.62
N LEU A 182 -4.87 -6.85 -8.48
CA LEU A 182 -4.82 -7.28 -9.89
C LEU A 182 -3.66 -6.64 -10.64
N LEU A 183 -3.39 -5.36 -10.43
CA LEU A 183 -2.27 -4.65 -11.05
C LEU A 183 -0.92 -5.24 -10.58
N VAL A 184 -0.75 -5.49 -9.29
CA VAL A 184 0.47 -6.13 -8.75
C VAL A 184 0.63 -7.52 -9.32
N LEU A 185 -0.41 -8.36 -9.29
CA LEU A 185 -0.38 -9.70 -9.86
C LEU A 185 -0.05 -9.66 -11.36
N GLY A 186 -0.74 -8.81 -12.13
CA GLY A 186 -0.48 -8.64 -13.57
C GLY A 186 0.99 -8.26 -13.86
N ARG A 187 1.54 -7.30 -13.09
CA ARG A 187 2.95 -6.92 -13.22
C ARG A 187 3.90 -8.06 -12.88
N THR A 188 3.61 -8.86 -11.84
CA THR A 188 4.46 -10.02 -11.51
C THR A 188 4.41 -11.13 -12.56
N TYR A 189 3.25 -11.32 -13.24
CA TYR A 189 3.13 -12.30 -14.32
C TYR A 189 3.79 -11.82 -15.62
N ALA A 190 3.73 -10.52 -15.92
CA ALA A 190 4.35 -9.93 -17.12
C ALA A 190 5.87 -9.79 -17.01
N ALA A 191 6.41 -9.63 -15.81
CA ALA A 191 7.84 -9.40 -15.59
C ALA A 191 8.64 -10.71 -15.69
N ARG A 192 9.76 -10.67 -16.44
CA ARG A 192 10.71 -11.79 -16.52
C ARG A 192 11.59 -11.92 -15.27
N ARG A 193 11.75 -10.84 -14.50
CA ARG A 193 12.52 -10.80 -13.25
C ARG A 193 11.77 -9.99 -12.21
N PHE A 194 11.76 -10.46 -10.99
CA PHE A 194 11.19 -9.75 -9.85
C PHE A 194 12.17 -8.66 -9.40
N THR A 195 11.70 -7.42 -9.34
CA THR A 195 12.50 -6.26 -8.98
C THR A 195 12.16 -5.75 -7.59
N HIS A 196 13.08 -5.00 -6.98
CA HIS A 196 12.86 -4.33 -5.70
C HIS A 196 11.64 -3.37 -5.74
N GLU A 197 11.39 -2.74 -6.88
CA GLU A 197 10.21 -1.88 -7.07
C GLU A 197 8.88 -2.66 -6.97
N GLN A 198 8.86 -3.90 -7.46
CA GLN A 198 7.67 -4.76 -7.37
C GLN A 198 7.43 -5.20 -5.91
N ALA A 199 8.48 -5.46 -5.15
CA ALA A 199 8.37 -5.74 -3.72
C ALA A 199 7.84 -4.52 -2.96
N THR A 200 8.36 -3.32 -3.23
CA THR A 200 7.87 -2.07 -2.65
C THR A 200 6.39 -1.83 -2.99
N THR A 201 5.97 -2.08 -4.23
CA THR A 201 4.57 -1.94 -4.63
C THR A 201 3.66 -2.92 -3.87
N ALA A 202 4.10 -4.17 -3.66
CA ALA A 202 3.35 -5.14 -2.88
C ALA A 202 3.19 -4.70 -1.41
N ILE A 203 4.23 -4.12 -0.80
CA ILE A 203 4.18 -3.57 0.55
C ILE A 203 3.20 -2.39 0.63
N VAL A 204 3.22 -1.47 -0.33
CA VAL A 204 2.31 -0.31 -0.36
C VAL A 204 0.84 -0.75 -0.48
N VAL A 205 0.54 -1.72 -1.34
CA VAL A 205 -0.81 -2.27 -1.48
C VAL A 205 -1.26 -2.96 -0.19
N SER A 206 -0.35 -3.61 0.53
CA SER A 206 -0.64 -4.20 1.83
C SER A 206 -1.00 -3.14 2.88
N TYR A 207 -0.29 -2.02 2.95
CA TYR A 207 -0.64 -0.91 3.85
C TYR A 207 -2.05 -0.38 3.58
N TYR A 208 -2.39 -0.21 2.30
CA TYR A 208 -3.74 0.19 1.91
C TYR A 208 -4.79 -0.84 2.34
N TRP A 209 -4.53 -2.14 2.11
CA TRP A 209 -5.46 -3.21 2.48
C TRP A 209 -5.72 -3.28 3.98
N HIS A 210 -4.66 -3.23 4.79
CA HIS A 210 -4.79 -3.20 6.25
C HIS A 210 -5.54 -1.96 6.75
N PHE A 211 -5.30 -0.79 6.13
CA PHE A 211 -6.06 0.42 6.44
C PHE A 211 -7.56 0.21 6.20
N VAL A 212 -7.93 -0.34 5.03
CA VAL A 212 -9.33 -0.62 4.68
C VAL A 212 -9.96 -1.59 5.68
N ASP A 213 -9.25 -2.66 6.08
CA ASP A 213 -9.73 -3.62 7.07
C ASP A 213 -9.96 -2.98 8.45
N VAL A 214 -9.04 -2.12 8.91
CA VAL A 214 -9.20 -1.41 10.20
C VAL A 214 -10.40 -0.48 10.17
N VAL A 215 -10.61 0.25 9.07
CA VAL A 215 -11.81 1.10 8.89
C VAL A 215 -13.08 0.24 8.95
N TRP A 216 -13.08 -0.94 8.30
CA TRP A 216 -14.24 -1.84 8.35
C TRP A 216 -14.56 -2.34 9.75
N ILE A 217 -13.56 -2.71 10.54
CA ILE A 217 -13.77 -3.11 11.94
C ILE A 217 -14.47 -1.99 12.72
N GLY A 218 -14.06 -0.73 12.52
CA GLY A 218 -14.73 0.44 13.11
C GLY A 218 -16.18 0.59 12.64
N LEU A 219 -16.43 0.46 11.33
CA LEU A 219 -17.77 0.51 10.75
C LEU A 219 -18.66 -0.62 11.26
N PHE A 220 -18.15 -1.84 11.27
CA PHE A 220 -18.88 -3.00 11.77
C PHE A 220 -19.25 -2.82 13.24
N ALA A 221 -18.32 -2.38 14.06
CA ALA A 221 -18.60 -2.09 15.48
C ALA A 221 -19.68 -1.02 15.64
N THR A 222 -19.60 0.07 14.86
CA THR A 222 -20.52 1.20 14.95
C THR A 222 -21.93 0.86 14.47
N ILE A 223 -22.04 0.11 13.36
CA ILE A 223 -23.31 -0.12 12.69
C ILE A 223 -24.02 -1.36 13.22
N TYR A 224 -23.27 -2.43 13.52
CA TYR A 224 -23.84 -3.74 13.88
C TYR A 224 -23.78 -4.07 15.39
N LEU A 225 -22.84 -3.48 16.15
CA LEU A 225 -22.66 -3.80 17.58
C LEU A 225 -23.16 -2.70 18.53
N ILE A 226 -23.02 -1.40 18.15
CA ILE A 226 -23.38 -0.28 19.03
C ILE A 226 -24.83 0.22 18.81
N GLN A 227 -25.62 -0.48 18.08
CA GLN A 227 -27.00 -0.18 17.64
C GLN A 227 -27.75 0.82 18.49
#